data_6fbb25dc6c6fbabca5c00f5082bc6d85
#
_entry.id   6fbb25dc6c6fbabca5c00f5082bc6d85
#
_cell.length_a   1.000
_cell.length_b   1.000
_cell.length_c   1.000
_cell.angle_alpha   90.00
_cell.angle_beta   90.00
_cell.angle_gamma   90.00
#
_symmetry.space_group_name_H-M   'P 1'
#
loop_
_entity.id
_entity.type
_entity.pdbx_description
1 polymer ?
#
loop_
_entity_poly.entity_id
_entity_poly.type
_entity_poly.pdbx_seq_one_letter_code
_entity_poly.pdbx_strand_id
1 'polypeptide(L)'
;EVVSLLGGNGAGKTTLLSVISGTNRPYYGKIEVFGKRLQKYRGKELYIRKLASLPQNPQTVFLKMTVREDYEELAKVLGCKKSELEDKIQAVAQQLEITHLLDRHPYDLSGGEQQRAAIGKVLLLEPRLLLLDEPTKGIDAWSKRQLGNLLKDLRGQGITLLMVTHDVEFAAEVSDRCGLFFDHEITSVDTPEEFFCNNNYYTTAANRISRQQYENAITCEEVIELCRQNGRKSIR
;
A
#
# COMPACT_ATOMS: atom_id res chain seq x y z
N GLU A 1 7.74 -7.39 3.49
CA GLU A 1 6.93 -7.04 4.66
C GLU A 1 5.94 -5.94 4.32
N VAL A 2 4.71 -6.01 4.87
CA VAL A 2 3.68 -4.95 4.80
C VAL A 2 3.49 -4.36 6.20
N VAL A 3 3.75 -3.07 6.34
CA VAL A 3 3.55 -2.32 7.58
C VAL A 3 2.47 -1.27 7.36
N SER A 4 1.42 -1.30 8.17
CA SER A 4 0.34 -0.29 8.15
C SER A 4 0.43 0.62 9.35
N LEU A 5 0.41 1.92 9.10
CA LEU A 5 0.26 2.94 10.13
C LEU A 5 -1.17 3.46 10.13
N LEU A 6 -1.89 3.18 11.21
CA LEU A 6 -3.26 3.63 11.44
C LEU A 6 -3.25 4.88 12.32
N GLY A 7 -4.27 5.71 12.18
CA GLY A 7 -4.40 6.92 12.99
C GLY A 7 -5.50 7.83 12.46
N GLY A 8 -5.93 8.79 13.27
CA GLY A 8 -6.98 9.74 12.92
C GLY A 8 -6.61 10.65 11.74
N ASN A 9 -7.63 11.26 11.14
CA ASN A 9 -7.41 12.28 10.12
C ASN A 9 -6.69 13.48 10.74
N GLY A 10 -5.73 14.05 10.00
CA GLY A 10 -4.93 15.18 10.49
C GLY A 10 -3.79 14.80 11.45
N ALA A 11 -3.62 13.53 11.84
CA ALA A 11 -2.54 13.11 12.74
C ALA A 11 -1.12 13.33 12.16
N GLY A 12 -0.97 13.52 10.84
CA GLY A 12 0.33 13.74 10.20
C GLY A 12 0.87 12.56 9.39
N LYS A 13 0.06 11.51 9.15
CA LYS A 13 0.48 10.30 8.42
C LYS A 13 1.02 10.60 7.01
N THR A 14 0.29 11.37 6.21
CA THR A 14 0.73 11.82 4.88
C THR A 14 2.01 12.65 4.96
N THR A 15 2.13 13.49 5.99
CA THR A 15 3.35 14.29 6.23
C THR A 15 4.53 13.36 6.52
N LEU A 16 4.35 12.32 7.33
CA LEU A 16 5.39 11.31 7.59
C LEU A 16 5.86 10.66 6.28
N LEU A 17 4.93 10.19 5.44
CA LEU A 17 5.29 9.59 4.14
C LEU A 17 6.01 10.60 3.24
N SER A 18 5.57 11.87 3.21
CA SER A 18 6.21 12.90 2.39
C SER A 18 7.64 13.21 2.84
N VAL A 19 7.91 13.08 4.13
CA VAL A 19 9.26 13.27 4.68
C VAL A 19 10.14 12.02 4.40
N ILE A 20 9.60 10.80 4.54
CA ILE A 20 10.33 9.57 4.21
C ILE A 20 10.63 9.50 2.72
N SER A 21 9.69 9.91 1.87
CA SER A 21 9.90 9.96 0.40
C SER A 21 10.89 11.04 -0.04
N GLY A 22 11.29 11.95 0.85
CA GLY A 22 12.17 13.07 0.52
C GLY A 22 11.49 14.23 -0.21
N THR A 23 10.15 14.19 -0.35
CA THR A 23 9.37 15.28 -0.93
C THR A 23 9.40 16.51 -0.01
N ASN A 24 9.26 16.29 1.30
CA ASN A 24 9.42 17.31 2.31
C ASN A 24 10.69 17.09 3.13
N ARG A 25 11.31 18.17 3.59
CA ARG A 25 12.45 18.08 4.50
C ARG A 25 11.95 17.94 5.94
N PRO A 26 12.57 17.07 6.75
CA PRO A 26 12.26 17.02 8.16
C PRO A 26 12.64 18.36 8.81
N TYR A 27 11.75 18.89 9.62
CA TYR A 27 12.01 20.10 10.39
C TYR A 27 13.09 19.87 11.45
N TYR A 28 13.05 18.68 12.06
CA TYR A 28 14.01 18.25 13.08
C TYR A 28 14.29 16.74 12.93
N GLY A 29 15.42 16.30 13.47
CA GLY A 29 15.78 14.88 13.48
C GLY A 29 16.57 14.40 12.25
N LYS A 30 16.70 13.07 12.13
CA LYS A 30 17.47 12.41 11.06
C LYS A 30 16.67 11.24 10.53
N ILE A 31 16.64 11.10 9.22
CA ILE A 31 16.00 9.97 8.53
C ILE A 31 17.10 9.22 7.76
N GLU A 32 17.11 7.92 7.93
CA GLU A 32 17.98 7.01 7.18
C GLU A 32 17.10 6.01 6.41
N VAL A 33 17.40 5.88 5.12
CA VAL A 33 16.74 4.94 4.22
C VAL A 33 17.83 4.08 3.60
N PHE A 34 17.69 2.76 3.69
CA PHE A 34 18.73 1.81 3.24
C PHE A 34 20.15 2.13 3.78
N GLY A 35 20.24 2.47 5.08
CA GLY A 35 21.51 2.74 5.76
C GLY A 35 22.19 4.05 5.36
N LYS A 36 21.53 4.90 4.56
CA LYS A 36 22.07 6.19 4.14
C LYS A 36 21.12 7.32 4.56
N ARG A 37 21.67 8.41 5.12
CA ARG A 37 20.86 9.59 5.48
C ARG A 37 20.16 10.15 4.24
N LEU A 38 18.88 10.49 4.38
CA LEU A 38 18.05 10.99 3.29
C LEU A 38 18.68 12.19 2.56
N GLN A 39 19.26 13.15 3.32
CA GLN A 39 19.89 14.33 2.76
C GLN A 39 21.18 14.04 1.95
N LYS A 40 21.72 12.81 2.05
CA LYS A 40 22.92 12.40 1.30
C LYS A 40 22.60 11.78 -0.05
N TYR A 41 21.31 11.47 -0.32
CA TYR A 41 20.90 11.02 -1.65
C TYR A 41 20.95 12.18 -2.65
N ARG A 42 21.43 11.91 -3.86
CA ARG A 42 21.54 12.92 -4.92
C ARG A 42 20.69 12.54 -6.12
N GLY A 43 19.95 13.52 -6.67
CA GLY A 43 19.15 13.35 -7.87
C GLY A 43 18.18 12.17 -7.77
N LYS A 44 18.27 11.24 -8.71
CA LYS A 44 17.38 10.07 -8.82
C LYS A 44 17.81 8.87 -7.96
N GLU A 45 18.90 8.95 -7.23
CA GLU A 45 19.52 7.82 -6.50
C GLU A 45 18.56 7.16 -5.49
N LEU A 46 17.68 7.94 -4.87
CA LEU A 46 16.70 7.43 -3.91
C LEU A 46 15.58 6.65 -4.61
N TYR A 47 15.17 7.08 -5.81
CA TYR A 47 13.94 6.62 -6.42
C TYR A 47 14.12 5.44 -7.38
N ILE A 48 15.29 5.32 -8.03
CA ILE A 48 15.55 4.20 -8.93
C ILE A 48 15.98 2.98 -8.11
N ARG A 49 15.21 1.90 -8.22
CA ARG A 49 15.45 0.60 -7.55
C ARG A 49 15.51 0.65 -6.02
N LYS A 50 14.97 1.70 -5.40
CA LYS A 50 14.99 1.82 -3.94
C LYS A 50 13.63 2.18 -3.38
N LEU A 51 13.15 3.38 -3.61
CA LEU A 51 11.94 3.90 -3.01
C LEU A 51 10.99 4.47 -4.06
N ALA A 52 9.73 4.09 -3.97
CA ALA A 52 8.66 4.74 -4.71
C ALA A 52 7.54 5.14 -3.74
N SER A 53 6.78 6.17 -4.09
CA SER A 53 5.66 6.65 -3.29
C SER A 53 4.45 6.87 -4.17
N LEU A 54 3.32 6.36 -3.71
CA LEU A 54 2.02 6.58 -4.33
C LEU A 54 1.19 7.50 -3.42
N PRO A 55 0.82 8.70 -3.90
CA PRO A 55 0.01 9.64 -3.14
C PRO A 55 -1.45 9.18 -3.04
N GLN A 56 -2.20 9.76 -2.11
CA GLN A 56 -3.60 9.47 -1.86
C GLN A 56 -4.51 9.62 -3.10
N ASN A 57 -4.22 10.58 -3.98
CA ASN A 57 -4.90 10.71 -5.25
C ASN A 57 -4.04 10.12 -6.37
N PRO A 58 -4.38 8.92 -6.90
CA PRO A 58 -3.59 8.25 -7.93
C PRO A 58 -3.54 9.03 -9.24
N GLN A 59 -4.52 9.91 -9.51
CA GLN A 59 -4.54 10.71 -10.73
C GLN A 59 -3.34 11.65 -10.85
N THR A 60 -2.79 12.11 -9.74
CA THR A 60 -1.68 13.06 -9.72
C THR A 60 -0.37 12.51 -10.27
N VAL A 61 -0.26 11.20 -10.44
CA VAL A 61 0.94 10.60 -11.03
C VAL A 61 0.89 10.56 -12.56
N PHE A 62 -0.27 10.82 -13.17
CA PHE A 62 -0.45 10.78 -14.61
C PHE A 62 -0.33 12.17 -15.23
N LEU A 63 0.47 12.29 -16.28
CA LEU A 63 0.77 13.54 -16.96
C LEU A 63 0.53 13.46 -18.48
N LYS A 64 0.22 12.28 -19.00
CA LYS A 64 0.06 12.00 -20.45
C LYS A 64 -1.39 11.64 -20.79
N MET A 65 -1.65 11.53 -22.09
CA MET A 65 -2.98 11.23 -22.61
C MET A 65 -3.35 9.73 -22.44
N THR A 66 -2.37 8.85 -22.37
CA THR A 66 -2.59 7.41 -22.15
C THR A 66 -1.72 6.89 -21.02
N VAL A 67 -2.15 5.79 -20.39
CA VAL A 67 -1.36 5.07 -19.38
C VAL A 67 -0.02 4.62 -19.97
N ARG A 68 -0.02 4.13 -21.20
CA ARG A 68 1.18 3.72 -21.94
C ARG A 68 2.19 4.85 -22.06
N GLU A 69 1.76 6.01 -22.53
CA GLU A 69 2.65 7.17 -22.69
C GLU A 69 3.29 7.60 -21.36
N ASP A 70 2.52 7.53 -20.27
CA ASP A 70 3.03 7.82 -18.93
C ASP A 70 4.09 6.81 -18.47
N TYR A 71 3.91 5.54 -18.82
CA TYR A 71 4.89 4.50 -18.50
C TYR A 71 6.16 4.65 -19.34
N GLU A 72 6.02 4.90 -20.65
CA GLU A 72 7.14 5.12 -21.56
C GLU A 72 8.00 6.33 -21.20
N GLU A 73 7.41 7.36 -20.58
CA GLU A 73 8.14 8.55 -20.13
C GLU A 73 9.21 8.19 -19.08
N LEU A 74 9.02 7.08 -18.34
CA LEU A 74 9.99 6.58 -17.39
C LEU A 74 11.30 6.13 -18.03
N ALA A 75 11.32 5.82 -19.33
CA ALA A 75 12.56 5.51 -20.04
C ALA A 75 13.62 6.62 -19.88
N LYS A 76 13.19 7.89 -19.90
CA LYS A 76 14.07 9.05 -19.66
C LYS A 76 14.59 9.08 -18.22
N VAL A 77 13.77 8.66 -17.27
CA VAL A 77 14.15 8.61 -15.85
C VAL A 77 15.14 7.48 -15.61
N LEU A 78 14.88 6.32 -16.21
CA LEU A 78 15.70 5.11 -16.08
C LEU A 78 16.97 5.16 -16.94
N GLY A 79 17.03 6.05 -17.92
CA GLY A 79 18.17 6.15 -18.86
C GLY A 79 18.25 4.99 -19.84
N CYS A 80 17.11 4.36 -20.17
CA CYS A 80 16.99 3.25 -21.13
C CYS A 80 16.18 3.68 -22.36
N LYS A 81 16.20 2.84 -23.42
CA LYS A 81 15.36 3.05 -24.58
C LYS A 81 13.91 2.64 -24.30
N LYS A 82 12.94 3.26 -24.98
CA LYS A 82 11.52 2.89 -24.85
C LYS A 82 11.27 1.42 -25.20
N SER A 83 11.97 0.88 -26.20
CA SER A 83 11.87 -0.54 -26.58
C SER A 83 12.33 -1.50 -25.49
N GLU A 84 13.32 -1.10 -24.69
CA GLU A 84 13.81 -1.91 -23.56
C GLU A 84 12.84 -1.88 -22.37
N LEU A 85 12.04 -0.81 -22.26
CA LEU A 85 11.03 -0.66 -21.24
C LEU A 85 9.72 -1.36 -21.60
N GLU A 86 9.43 -1.56 -22.88
CA GLU A 86 8.15 -2.14 -23.36
C GLU A 86 7.88 -3.52 -22.78
N ASP A 87 8.87 -4.41 -22.75
CA ASP A 87 8.72 -5.74 -22.15
C ASP A 87 8.35 -5.66 -20.67
N LYS A 88 8.93 -4.70 -19.95
CA LYS A 88 8.60 -4.44 -18.53
C LYS A 88 7.20 -3.86 -18.38
N ILE A 89 6.79 -2.95 -19.28
CA ILE A 89 5.44 -2.39 -19.28
C ILE A 89 4.41 -3.51 -19.46
N GLN A 90 4.64 -4.41 -20.40
CA GLN A 90 3.73 -5.53 -20.64
C GLN A 90 3.68 -6.48 -19.44
N ALA A 91 4.82 -6.83 -18.86
CA ALA A 91 4.88 -7.69 -17.68
C ALA A 91 4.14 -7.08 -16.47
N VAL A 92 4.37 -5.80 -16.19
CA VAL A 92 3.68 -5.08 -15.09
C VAL A 92 2.19 -4.95 -15.39
N ALA A 93 1.81 -4.61 -16.63
CA ALA A 93 0.41 -4.47 -17.01
C ALA A 93 -0.35 -5.80 -16.90
N GLN A 94 0.30 -6.91 -17.23
CA GLN A 94 -0.26 -8.26 -17.07
C GLN A 94 -0.42 -8.63 -15.59
N GLN A 95 0.61 -8.40 -14.78
CA GLN A 95 0.57 -8.65 -13.33
C GLN A 95 -0.57 -7.89 -12.64
N LEU A 96 -0.85 -6.66 -13.10
CA LEU A 96 -1.88 -5.78 -12.54
C LEU A 96 -3.25 -5.92 -13.22
N GLU A 97 -3.38 -6.79 -14.21
CA GLU A 97 -4.60 -6.99 -14.99
C GLU A 97 -5.10 -5.70 -15.68
N ILE A 98 -4.17 -4.86 -16.17
CA ILE A 98 -4.48 -3.56 -16.80
C ILE A 98 -4.00 -3.47 -18.27
N THR A 99 -3.62 -4.58 -18.90
CA THR A 99 -3.11 -4.58 -20.28
C THR A 99 -4.10 -3.90 -21.24
N HIS A 100 -5.40 -4.14 -21.06
CA HIS A 100 -6.47 -3.55 -21.87
C HIS A 100 -6.72 -2.06 -21.60
N LEU A 101 -6.07 -1.49 -20.59
CA LEU A 101 -6.20 -0.10 -20.17
C LEU A 101 -5.02 0.77 -20.63
N LEU A 102 -3.95 0.17 -21.14
CA LEU A 102 -2.71 0.90 -21.47
C LEU A 102 -2.94 2.06 -22.45
N ASP A 103 -3.84 1.89 -23.40
CA ASP A 103 -4.11 2.90 -24.44
C ASP A 103 -5.30 3.82 -24.09
N ARG A 104 -5.83 3.70 -22.87
CA ARG A 104 -6.89 4.56 -22.35
C ARG A 104 -6.34 5.80 -21.65
N HIS A 105 -7.16 6.86 -21.65
CA HIS A 105 -6.86 8.05 -20.85
C HIS A 105 -6.99 7.71 -19.35
N PRO A 106 -6.01 8.09 -18.50
CA PRO A 106 -6.05 7.75 -17.06
C PRO A 106 -7.31 8.23 -16.33
N TYR A 107 -7.89 9.33 -16.73
CA TYR A 107 -9.11 9.87 -16.11
C TYR A 107 -10.41 9.16 -16.54
N ASP A 108 -10.36 8.32 -17.57
CA ASP A 108 -11.50 7.48 -18.00
C ASP A 108 -11.56 6.13 -17.28
N LEU A 109 -10.59 5.87 -16.38
CA LEU A 109 -10.50 4.65 -15.60
C LEU A 109 -11.35 4.76 -14.33
N SER A 110 -11.93 3.63 -13.90
CA SER A 110 -12.54 3.54 -12.56
C SER A 110 -11.49 3.75 -11.46
N GLY A 111 -11.91 4.08 -10.24
CA GLY A 111 -10.99 4.32 -9.12
C GLY A 111 -10.02 3.16 -8.86
N GLY A 112 -10.51 1.91 -8.92
CA GLY A 112 -9.66 0.72 -8.75
C GLY A 112 -8.69 0.50 -9.92
N GLU A 113 -9.11 0.77 -11.16
CA GLU A 113 -8.22 0.70 -12.33
C GLU A 113 -7.16 1.79 -12.29
N GLN A 114 -7.53 3.03 -11.89
CA GLN A 114 -6.57 4.12 -11.70
C GLN A 114 -5.54 3.77 -10.64
N GLN A 115 -5.97 3.19 -9.53
CA GLN A 115 -5.09 2.77 -8.45
C GLN A 115 -4.09 1.72 -8.94
N ARG A 116 -4.55 0.67 -9.66
CA ARG A 116 -3.66 -0.34 -10.23
C ARG A 116 -2.72 0.25 -11.28
N ALA A 117 -3.22 1.09 -12.16
CA ALA A 117 -2.37 1.76 -13.15
C ALA A 117 -1.31 2.67 -12.48
N ALA A 118 -1.67 3.40 -11.43
CA ALA A 118 -0.72 4.23 -10.69
C ALA A 118 0.34 3.39 -9.97
N ILE A 119 -0.04 2.25 -9.36
CA ILE A 119 0.90 1.27 -8.81
C ILE A 119 1.82 0.73 -9.91
N GLY A 120 1.29 0.40 -11.09
CA GLY A 120 2.09 -0.07 -12.23
C GLY A 120 3.17 0.93 -12.62
N LYS A 121 2.84 2.21 -12.68
CA LYS A 121 3.81 3.26 -12.99
C LYS A 121 4.99 3.26 -12.01
N VAL A 122 4.72 3.16 -10.71
CA VAL A 122 5.78 3.19 -9.70
C VAL A 122 6.55 1.88 -9.61
N LEU A 123 5.94 0.74 -9.95
CA LEU A 123 6.62 -0.57 -10.00
C LEU A 123 7.65 -0.65 -11.12
N LEU A 124 7.47 0.09 -12.22
CA LEU A 124 8.48 0.18 -13.29
C LEU A 124 9.81 0.78 -12.82
N LEU A 125 9.82 1.48 -11.68
CA LEU A 125 11.05 1.96 -11.03
C LEU A 125 11.76 0.85 -10.24
N GLU A 126 11.22 -0.36 -10.16
CA GLU A 126 11.75 -1.51 -9.43
C GLU A 126 12.03 -1.19 -7.94
N PRO A 127 11.06 -0.64 -7.18
CA PRO A 127 11.31 -0.21 -5.82
C PRO A 127 11.52 -1.41 -4.88
N ARG A 128 12.36 -1.22 -3.85
CA ARG A 128 12.48 -2.14 -2.71
C ARG A 128 11.59 -1.72 -1.54
N LEU A 129 11.25 -0.42 -1.49
CA LEU A 129 10.32 0.17 -0.53
C LEU A 129 9.26 0.96 -1.29
N LEU A 130 7.99 0.59 -1.09
CA LEU A 130 6.84 1.27 -1.66
C LEU A 130 6.03 1.93 -0.54
N LEU A 131 5.88 3.25 -0.63
CA LEU A 131 5.07 4.05 0.28
C LEU A 131 3.68 4.25 -0.32
N LEU A 132 2.63 3.93 0.43
CA LEU A 132 1.24 4.03 -0.02
C LEU A 132 0.45 4.93 0.93
N ASP A 133 -0.12 6.00 0.39
CA ASP A 133 -0.95 6.93 1.15
C ASP A 133 -2.44 6.67 0.86
N GLU A 134 -3.16 6.13 1.86
CA GLU A 134 -4.60 5.81 1.79
C GLU A 134 -5.02 5.04 0.51
N PRO A 135 -4.37 3.92 0.18
CA PRO A 135 -4.52 3.28 -1.12
C PRO A 135 -5.91 2.68 -1.37
N THR A 136 -6.75 2.53 -0.33
CA THR A 136 -8.12 2.01 -0.44
C THR A 136 -9.17 3.11 -0.59
N LYS A 137 -8.76 4.38 -0.56
CA LYS A 137 -9.69 5.50 -0.63
C LYS A 137 -10.36 5.60 -1.99
N GLY A 138 -11.69 5.63 -2.00
CA GLY A 138 -12.48 5.84 -3.22
C GLY A 138 -12.58 4.64 -4.15
N ILE A 139 -12.16 3.44 -3.71
CA ILE A 139 -12.32 2.21 -4.46
C ILE A 139 -13.41 1.31 -3.82
N ASP A 140 -14.08 0.51 -4.64
CA ASP A 140 -15.12 -0.43 -4.22
C ASP A 140 -14.53 -1.69 -3.54
N ALA A 141 -15.40 -2.50 -2.92
CA ALA A 141 -14.98 -3.68 -2.17
C ALA A 141 -14.26 -4.74 -3.03
N TRP A 142 -14.64 -4.88 -4.31
CA TRP A 142 -13.97 -5.82 -5.21
C TRP A 142 -12.55 -5.34 -5.52
N SER A 143 -12.41 -4.06 -5.88
CA SER A 143 -11.11 -3.42 -6.14
C SER A 143 -10.20 -3.44 -4.90
N LYS A 144 -10.75 -3.29 -3.67
CA LYS A 144 -9.99 -3.46 -2.43
C LYS A 144 -9.41 -4.86 -2.30
N ARG A 145 -10.20 -5.90 -2.58
CA ARG A 145 -9.73 -7.29 -2.53
C ARG A 145 -8.62 -7.53 -3.54
N GLN A 146 -8.76 -7.03 -4.77
CA GLN A 146 -7.71 -7.11 -5.79
C GLN A 146 -6.43 -6.39 -5.34
N LEU A 147 -6.57 -5.21 -4.76
CA LEU A 147 -5.44 -4.47 -4.20
C LEU A 147 -4.76 -5.27 -3.06
N GLY A 148 -5.54 -5.87 -2.17
CA GLY A 148 -5.00 -6.69 -1.07
C GLY A 148 -4.16 -7.87 -1.58
N ASN A 149 -4.67 -8.60 -2.59
CA ASN A 149 -3.93 -9.68 -3.22
C ASN A 149 -2.63 -9.16 -3.86
N LEU A 150 -2.71 -8.06 -4.60
CA LEU A 150 -1.53 -7.42 -5.19
C LEU A 150 -0.47 -7.06 -4.15
N LEU A 151 -0.84 -6.46 -3.01
CA LEU A 151 0.13 -6.11 -1.96
C LEU A 151 0.80 -7.36 -1.36
N LYS A 152 0.03 -8.46 -1.19
CA LYS A 152 0.57 -9.75 -0.74
C LYS A 152 1.55 -10.34 -1.76
N ASP A 153 1.26 -10.23 -3.06
CA ASP A 153 2.14 -10.69 -4.13
C ASP A 153 3.44 -9.87 -4.19
N LEU A 154 3.34 -8.54 -4.10
CA LEU A 154 4.50 -7.65 -4.06
C LEU A 154 5.39 -7.93 -2.84
N ARG A 155 4.80 -8.18 -1.68
CA ARG A 155 5.51 -8.65 -0.49
C ARG A 155 6.25 -9.96 -0.76
N GLY A 156 5.57 -10.92 -1.41
CA GLY A 156 6.16 -12.22 -1.81
C GLY A 156 7.37 -12.06 -2.75
N GLN A 157 7.37 -11.01 -3.59
CA GLN A 157 8.49 -10.63 -4.46
C GLN A 157 9.63 -9.91 -3.71
N GLY A 158 9.51 -9.71 -2.40
CA GLY A 158 10.54 -9.07 -1.57
C GLY A 158 10.44 -7.54 -1.47
N ILE A 159 9.36 -6.94 -1.94
CA ILE A 159 9.11 -5.51 -1.78
C ILE A 159 8.60 -5.24 -0.35
N THR A 160 9.19 -4.27 0.32
CA THR A 160 8.66 -3.75 1.59
C THR A 160 7.62 -2.67 1.28
N LEU A 161 6.46 -2.75 1.94
CA LEU A 161 5.37 -1.80 1.78
C LEU A 161 5.14 -1.08 3.10
N LEU A 162 5.14 0.24 3.07
CA LEU A 162 4.70 1.07 4.19
C LEU A 162 3.45 1.81 3.77
N MET A 163 2.34 1.47 4.37
CA MET A 163 1.03 2.04 4.09
C MET A 163 0.56 2.90 5.26
N VAL A 164 0.01 4.06 4.97
CA VAL A 164 -0.79 4.81 5.93
C VAL A 164 -2.26 4.70 5.53
N THR A 165 -3.12 4.38 6.49
CA THR A 165 -4.54 4.19 6.21
C THR A 165 -5.41 4.40 7.46
N HIS A 166 -6.67 4.68 7.24
CA HIS A 166 -7.72 4.61 8.27
C HIS A 166 -8.64 3.38 8.06
N ASP A 167 -8.39 2.60 7.02
CA ASP A 167 -9.14 1.38 6.71
C ASP A 167 -8.63 0.21 7.57
N VAL A 168 -9.26 0.06 8.73
CA VAL A 168 -8.91 -0.92 9.76
C VAL A 168 -9.02 -2.35 9.24
N GLU A 169 -10.11 -2.64 8.51
CA GLU A 169 -10.37 -3.98 7.97
C GLU A 169 -9.31 -4.37 6.94
N PHE A 170 -8.99 -3.46 6.03
CA PHE A 170 -7.97 -3.70 5.03
C PHE A 170 -6.57 -3.89 5.65
N ALA A 171 -6.23 -3.06 6.66
CA ALA A 171 -4.96 -3.21 7.36
C ALA A 171 -4.86 -4.55 8.09
N ALA A 172 -5.94 -5.02 8.74
CA ALA A 172 -5.99 -6.32 9.40
C ALA A 172 -5.78 -7.49 8.41
N GLU A 173 -6.28 -7.35 7.19
CA GLU A 173 -6.22 -8.40 6.17
C GLU A 173 -4.83 -8.53 5.50
N VAL A 174 -4.11 -7.41 5.31
CA VAL A 174 -2.92 -7.40 4.43
C VAL A 174 -1.60 -7.20 5.16
N SER A 175 -1.61 -6.71 6.40
CA SER A 175 -0.39 -6.28 7.09
C SER A 175 0.31 -7.41 7.81
N ASP A 176 1.64 -7.33 7.87
CA ASP A 176 2.46 -8.15 8.77
C ASP A 176 2.63 -7.46 10.13
N ARG A 177 2.60 -6.11 10.15
CA ARG A 177 2.60 -5.31 11.37
C ARG A 177 1.70 -4.09 11.21
N CYS A 178 1.06 -3.71 12.32
CA CYS A 178 0.23 -2.50 12.43
C CYS A 178 0.80 -1.59 13.49
N GLY A 179 0.89 -0.29 13.17
CA GLY A 179 1.34 0.73 14.12
C GLY A 179 0.26 1.80 14.32
N LEU A 180 0.16 2.31 15.54
CA LEU A 180 -0.71 3.44 15.86
C LEU A 180 0.07 4.74 15.76
N PHE A 181 -0.40 5.62 14.87
CA PHE A 181 0.10 6.98 14.75
C PHE A 181 -0.86 7.94 15.47
N PHE A 182 -0.46 8.43 16.61
CA PHE A 182 -1.26 9.29 17.47
C PHE A 182 -0.40 10.42 18.04
N ASP A 183 -0.94 11.62 18.09
CA ASP A 183 -0.26 12.83 18.59
C ASP A 183 1.14 13.03 17.99
N HIS A 184 1.26 12.84 16.65
CA HIS A 184 2.49 12.99 15.87
C HIS A 184 3.58 11.94 16.16
N GLU A 185 3.27 10.89 16.91
CA GLU A 185 4.20 9.81 17.25
C GLU A 185 3.65 8.44 16.87
N ILE A 186 4.56 7.47 16.66
CA ILE A 186 4.19 6.06 16.56
C ILE A 186 4.21 5.50 17.98
N THR A 187 3.02 5.29 18.55
CA THR A 187 2.85 4.90 19.96
C THR A 187 3.00 3.41 20.21
N SER A 188 2.64 2.58 19.23
CA SER A 188 2.84 1.12 19.25
C SER A 188 3.05 0.58 17.85
N VAL A 189 3.72 -0.59 17.74
CA VAL A 189 3.83 -1.37 16.50
C VAL A 189 3.82 -2.84 16.90
N ASP A 190 2.75 -3.54 16.51
CA ASP A 190 2.48 -4.91 16.91
C ASP A 190 2.09 -5.77 15.71
N THR A 191 1.93 -7.08 15.90
CA THR A 191 1.25 -7.94 14.93
C THR A 191 -0.20 -7.48 14.75
N PRO A 192 -0.87 -7.72 13.61
CA PRO A 192 -2.27 -7.34 13.43
C PRO A 192 -3.18 -7.90 14.53
N GLU A 193 -2.97 -9.16 14.91
CA GLU A 193 -3.72 -9.80 15.98
C GLU A 193 -3.58 -9.05 17.31
N GLU A 194 -2.34 -8.83 17.76
CA GLU A 194 -2.08 -8.10 19.01
C GLU A 194 -2.60 -6.65 18.94
N PHE A 195 -2.39 -5.99 17.81
CA PHE A 195 -2.81 -4.59 17.62
C PHE A 195 -4.33 -4.43 17.72
N PHE A 196 -5.11 -5.23 16.98
CA PHE A 196 -6.56 -5.08 16.90
C PHE A 196 -7.31 -5.70 18.06
N CYS A 197 -6.76 -6.73 18.74
CA CYS A 197 -7.38 -7.33 19.93
C CYS A 197 -7.16 -6.48 21.18
N ASN A 198 -5.99 -5.85 21.32
CA ASN A 198 -5.66 -5.06 22.50
C ASN A 198 -6.09 -3.59 22.40
N ASN A 199 -6.52 -3.13 21.23
CA ASN A 199 -6.89 -1.73 21.01
C ASN A 199 -8.42 -1.54 21.03
N ASN A 200 -8.93 -0.74 21.96
CA ASN A 200 -10.36 -0.49 22.06
C ASN A 200 -10.89 0.50 21.01
N TYR A 201 -10.04 1.37 20.46
CA TYR A 201 -10.41 2.40 19.49
C TYR A 201 -10.17 1.94 18.06
N TYR A 202 -9.05 1.25 17.83
CA TYR A 202 -8.67 0.72 16.52
C TYR A 202 -8.79 -0.80 16.56
N THR A 203 -10.02 -1.29 16.41
CA THR A 203 -10.30 -2.73 16.29
C THR A 203 -11.26 -2.96 15.13
N THR A 204 -11.18 -4.14 14.51
CA THR A 204 -12.04 -4.51 13.38
C THR A 204 -13.50 -4.75 13.83
N ALA A 205 -14.44 -4.62 12.90
CA ALA A 205 -15.83 -4.98 13.16
C ALA A 205 -15.95 -6.47 13.50
N ALA A 206 -15.16 -7.31 12.83
CA ALA A 206 -15.10 -8.75 13.10
C ALA A 206 -14.73 -9.04 14.56
N ASN A 207 -13.62 -8.46 15.05
CA ASN A 207 -13.20 -8.64 16.44
C ASN A 207 -14.22 -8.07 17.43
N ARG A 208 -14.74 -6.87 17.17
CA ARG A 208 -15.73 -6.22 18.05
C ARG A 208 -16.98 -7.06 18.27
N ILE A 209 -17.44 -7.77 17.24
CA ILE A 209 -18.64 -8.63 17.31
C ILE A 209 -18.31 -9.98 17.94
N SER A 210 -17.15 -10.56 17.61
CA SER A 210 -16.83 -11.96 17.93
C SER A 210 -15.97 -12.17 19.17
N ARG A 211 -15.32 -11.13 19.71
CA ARG A 211 -14.29 -11.26 20.77
C ARG A 211 -14.74 -11.96 22.05
N GLN A 212 -16.06 -12.02 22.33
CA GLN A 212 -16.58 -12.78 23.48
C GLN A 212 -16.49 -14.29 23.29
N GLN A 213 -16.46 -14.77 22.03
CA GLN A 213 -16.38 -16.20 21.68
C GLN A 213 -15.07 -16.56 20.98
N TYR A 214 -14.50 -15.62 20.24
CA TYR A 214 -13.30 -15.76 19.42
C TYR A 214 -12.38 -14.55 19.62
N GLU A 215 -11.66 -14.58 20.73
CA GLU A 215 -10.89 -13.42 21.24
C GLU A 215 -9.87 -12.90 20.21
N ASN A 216 -9.24 -13.79 19.45
CA ASN A 216 -8.14 -13.47 18.54
C ASN A 216 -8.57 -13.31 17.08
N ALA A 217 -9.86 -13.44 16.76
CA ALA A 217 -10.32 -13.27 15.39
C ALA A 217 -10.43 -11.78 15.04
N ILE A 218 -9.69 -11.34 14.02
CA ILE A 218 -9.65 -9.95 13.58
C ILE A 218 -10.23 -9.73 12.19
N THR A 219 -10.43 -10.80 11.40
CA THR A 219 -11.02 -10.73 10.06
C THR A 219 -12.35 -11.46 9.98
N CYS A 220 -13.19 -11.08 9.02
CA CYS A 220 -14.48 -11.77 8.79
C CYS A 220 -14.26 -13.23 8.38
N GLU A 221 -13.24 -13.51 7.61
CA GLU A 221 -12.87 -14.85 7.17
C GLU A 221 -12.52 -15.75 8.35
N GLU A 222 -11.75 -15.27 9.30
CA GLU A 222 -11.40 -16.01 10.53
C GLU A 222 -12.64 -16.34 11.36
N VAL A 223 -13.53 -15.38 11.55
CA VAL A 223 -14.78 -15.59 12.29
C VAL A 223 -15.65 -16.64 11.58
N ILE A 224 -15.80 -16.56 10.27
CA ILE A 224 -16.56 -17.54 9.47
C ILE A 224 -15.97 -18.94 9.62
N GLU A 225 -14.66 -19.07 9.53
CA GLU A 225 -13.96 -20.36 9.66
C GLU A 225 -14.16 -20.96 11.06
N LEU A 226 -14.01 -20.16 12.11
CA LEU A 226 -14.23 -20.58 13.51
C LEU A 226 -15.69 -20.98 13.76
N CYS A 227 -16.66 -20.26 13.21
CA CYS A 227 -18.08 -20.63 13.27
C CYS A 227 -18.34 -21.97 12.57
N ARG A 228 -17.75 -22.22 11.40
CA ARG A 228 -17.88 -23.50 10.69
C ARG A 228 -17.29 -24.68 11.48
N GLN A 229 -16.16 -24.48 12.12
CA GLN A 229 -15.50 -25.49 12.95
C GLN A 229 -16.35 -25.84 14.18
N ASN A 230 -16.92 -24.85 14.85
CA ASN A 230 -17.79 -25.05 16.02
C ASN A 230 -19.17 -25.64 15.65
N GLY A 231 -19.77 -25.24 14.54
CA GLY A 231 -21.02 -25.83 14.04
C GLY A 231 -20.89 -27.32 13.73
N ARG A 232 -19.72 -27.79 13.28
CA ARG A 232 -19.43 -29.22 13.08
C ARG A 232 -19.26 -29.99 14.37
N LYS A 233 -18.86 -29.36 15.49
CA LYS A 233 -18.75 -30.00 16.81
C LYS A 233 -20.11 -30.16 17.51
N SER A 234 -21.08 -29.28 17.22
CA SER A 234 -22.45 -29.37 17.79
C SER A 234 -23.33 -30.44 17.17
N ILE A 235 -22.93 -31.05 16.05
CA ILE A 235 -23.76 -32.08 15.33
C ILE A 235 -23.24 -33.50 15.62
N ARG A 236 -22.26 -33.67 16.52
CA ARG A 236 -21.78 -34.95 17.04
C ARG A 236 -22.21 -35.11 18.51
#